data_c0262abd30e797b0687a194b25722322
#
_entry.id   c0262abd30e797b0687a194b25722322
#
_cell.length_a   1.000
_cell.length_b   1.000
_cell.length_c   1.000
_cell.angle_alpha   90.00
_cell.angle_beta   90.00
_cell.angle_gamma   90.00
#
_symmetry.space_group_name_H-M   'P 1'
#
loop_
_entity.id
_entity.type
_entity.pdbx_description
1 polymer ?
#
loop_
_entity_poly.entity_id
_entity_poly.type
_entity_poly.pdbx_seq_one_letter_code
_entity_poly.pdbx_strand_id
1 'polypeptide(L)'
;TLAHPQTGLKDADVVYIEQVEGGLTRLAAVFSSNIPTVVGPVRSARISDIELLAQYGKVGFSYSGAQRKFLPVLAQANLYNLGATSYGPKFYANDPARIAPYAMMLKAKDLLAEAATRGALPVTAKNMGWNFGELSADATPLDSVHISWPASSYDAKWSADEDRWLLSHNGNIDTD
;
A
#
# COMPACT_ATOMS: atom_id res chain seq x y z
N THR A 1 -1.56 -9.05 -13.77
CA THR A 1 -2.94 -9.12 -13.26
C THR A 1 -3.77 -7.94 -13.79
N LEU A 2 -5.10 -7.99 -13.67
CA LEU A 2 -6.01 -6.88 -14.04
C LEU A 2 -5.82 -5.61 -13.14
N ALA A 3 -5.02 -5.72 -12.08
CA ALA A 3 -4.67 -4.61 -11.20
C ALA A 3 -3.46 -3.79 -11.69
N HIS A 4 -2.72 -4.29 -12.66
CA HIS A 4 -1.57 -3.59 -13.24
C HIS A 4 -1.96 -2.70 -14.43
N PRO A 5 -1.17 -1.64 -14.67
CA PRO A 5 -0.19 -1.08 -13.75
C PRO A 5 -0.86 -0.45 -12.51
N GLN A 6 -0.17 -0.47 -11.37
CA GLN A 6 -0.57 0.32 -10.21
C GLN A 6 -0.20 1.79 -10.46
N THR A 7 -0.91 2.71 -9.84
CA THR A 7 -0.68 4.14 -9.97
C THR A 7 -0.23 4.71 -8.63
N GLY A 8 0.85 5.46 -8.62
CA GLY A 8 1.38 6.16 -7.45
C GLY A 8 2.18 5.28 -6.49
N LEU A 9 2.41 4.01 -6.82
CA LEU A 9 3.12 3.08 -5.92
C LEU A 9 4.59 3.47 -5.73
N LYS A 10 5.23 4.03 -6.75
CA LYS A 10 6.64 4.48 -6.70
C LYS A 10 6.90 5.61 -5.70
N ASP A 11 5.86 6.32 -5.30
CA ASP A 11 5.94 7.40 -4.29
C ASP A 11 5.83 6.86 -2.86
N ALA A 12 5.60 5.56 -2.67
CA ALA A 12 5.47 4.95 -1.36
C ALA A 12 6.84 4.82 -0.68
N ASP A 13 6.88 5.15 0.62
CA ASP A 13 8.08 4.97 1.45
C ASP A 13 8.28 3.50 1.82
N VAL A 14 7.19 2.75 2.00
CA VAL A 14 7.21 1.31 2.30
C VAL A 14 6.04 0.64 1.58
N VAL A 15 6.30 -0.52 0.99
CA VAL A 15 5.27 -1.37 0.40
C VAL A 15 5.33 -2.75 1.04
N TYR A 16 4.26 -3.13 1.72
CA TYR A 16 4.09 -4.48 2.25
C TYR A 16 3.35 -5.34 1.23
N ILE A 17 3.83 -6.55 1.06
CA ILE A 17 3.17 -7.56 0.23
C ILE A 17 2.51 -8.56 1.16
N GLU A 18 1.19 -8.53 1.24
CA GLU A 18 0.39 -9.35 2.14
C GLU A 18 -0.32 -10.47 1.39
N GLN A 19 -0.29 -11.68 1.94
CA GLN A 19 -1.14 -12.75 1.45
C GLN A 19 -2.60 -12.48 1.82
N VAL A 20 -3.49 -12.70 0.86
CA VAL A 20 -4.93 -12.62 1.05
C VAL A 20 -5.62 -13.92 0.62
N GLU A 21 -6.94 -13.91 0.53
CA GLU A 21 -7.72 -15.09 0.17
C GLU A 21 -7.30 -15.68 -1.19
N GLY A 22 -7.36 -17.00 -1.31
CA GLY A 22 -7.05 -17.72 -2.54
C GLY A 22 -5.56 -17.77 -2.88
N GLY A 23 -4.67 -17.47 -1.91
CA GLY A 23 -3.23 -17.45 -2.14
C GLY A 23 -2.74 -16.26 -2.99
N LEU A 24 -3.63 -15.29 -3.23
CA LEU A 24 -3.30 -14.03 -3.88
C LEU A 24 -2.59 -13.08 -2.90
N THR A 25 -2.05 -11.98 -3.43
CA THR A 25 -1.43 -10.94 -2.63
C THR A 25 -2.11 -9.59 -2.82
N ARG A 26 -1.90 -8.71 -1.85
CA ARG A 26 -2.21 -7.28 -1.90
C ARG A 26 -1.02 -6.47 -1.45
N LEU A 27 -1.00 -5.22 -1.91
CA LEU A 27 -0.01 -4.26 -1.49
C LEU A 27 -0.64 -3.31 -0.48
N ALA A 28 0.03 -3.15 0.68
CA ALA A 28 -0.25 -2.08 1.62
C ALA A 28 0.87 -1.05 1.48
N ALA A 29 0.55 0.07 0.84
CA ALA A 29 1.50 1.13 0.54
C ALA A 29 1.43 2.23 1.61
N VAL A 30 2.56 2.54 2.21
CA VAL A 30 2.71 3.59 3.23
C VAL A 30 3.34 4.82 2.58
N PHE A 31 2.66 5.95 2.70
CA PHE A 31 3.10 7.24 2.18
C PHE A 31 3.32 8.21 3.34
N SER A 32 4.49 8.81 3.43
CA SER A 32 4.86 9.79 4.45
C SER A 32 5.64 10.95 3.84
N SER A 33 6.70 10.66 3.08
CA SER A 33 7.57 11.68 2.49
C SER A 33 6.93 12.36 1.27
N ASN A 34 6.24 11.57 0.44
CA ASN A 34 5.55 12.06 -0.75
C ASN A 34 4.15 11.45 -0.84
N ILE A 35 3.14 12.30 -0.98
CA ILE A 35 1.76 11.86 -1.19
C ILE A 35 1.43 12.07 -2.66
N PRO A 36 1.21 11.01 -3.44
CA PRO A 36 0.87 11.15 -4.86
C PRO A 36 -0.51 11.78 -5.05
N THR A 37 -0.74 12.37 -6.22
CA THR A 37 -2.06 12.94 -6.54
C THR A 37 -3.11 11.85 -6.63
N VAL A 38 -2.78 10.73 -7.26
CA VAL A 38 -3.68 9.58 -7.44
C VAL A 38 -2.97 8.30 -7.04
N VAL A 39 -3.69 7.43 -6.35
CA VAL A 39 -3.26 6.07 -5.97
C VAL A 39 -4.30 5.05 -6.42
N GLY A 40 -3.85 3.93 -6.93
CA GLY A 40 -4.77 2.84 -7.24
C GLY A 40 -4.22 1.70 -8.10
N PRO A 41 -5.03 0.69 -8.35
CA PRO A 41 -6.41 0.52 -7.87
C PRO A 41 -6.48 0.20 -6.38
N VAL A 42 -7.31 0.95 -5.65
CA VAL A 42 -7.51 0.76 -4.21
C VAL A 42 -8.43 -0.43 -3.96
N ARG A 43 -8.07 -1.27 -2.98
CA ARG A 43 -8.78 -2.50 -2.67
C ARG A 43 -9.35 -2.49 -1.25
N SER A 44 -10.10 -3.54 -0.93
CA SER A 44 -10.76 -3.66 0.38
C SER A 44 -9.77 -3.93 1.51
N ALA A 45 -10.05 -3.37 2.67
CA ALA A 45 -9.35 -3.63 3.92
C ALA A 45 -9.44 -5.11 4.35
N ARG A 46 -8.41 -5.58 5.04
CA ARG A 46 -8.28 -6.88 5.67
C ARG A 46 -7.95 -6.74 7.14
N ILE A 47 -8.17 -7.80 7.91
CA ILE A 47 -7.88 -7.77 9.34
C ILE A 47 -6.38 -7.62 9.62
N SER A 48 -5.54 -8.18 8.77
CA SER A 48 -4.08 -8.05 8.82
C SER A 48 -3.60 -6.60 8.72
N ASP A 49 -4.31 -5.74 7.99
CA ASP A 49 -3.96 -4.32 7.89
C ASP A 49 -3.93 -3.64 9.27
N ILE A 50 -4.80 -4.02 10.21
CA ILE A 50 -4.84 -3.40 11.55
C ILE A 50 -3.54 -3.68 12.31
N GLU A 51 -3.10 -4.93 12.32
CA GLU A 51 -1.87 -5.33 13.01
C GLU A 51 -0.65 -4.72 12.32
N LEU A 52 -0.63 -4.77 11.00
CA LEU A 52 0.44 -4.16 10.20
C LEU A 52 0.58 -2.67 10.47
N LEU A 53 -0.53 -1.94 10.47
CA LEU A 53 -0.52 -0.48 10.64
C LEU A 53 -0.32 -0.04 12.09
N ALA A 54 -0.57 -0.89 13.08
CA ALA A 54 -0.40 -0.58 14.50
C ALA A 54 1.02 -0.15 14.84
N GLN A 55 2.03 -0.64 14.11
CA GLN A 55 3.42 -0.26 14.30
C GLN A 55 3.68 1.24 14.04
N TYR A 56 2.87 1.89 13.22
CA TYR A 56 2.99 3.31 12.88
C TYR A 56 2.22 4.23 13.83
N GLY A 57 1.46 3.67 14.77
CA GLY A 57 0.55 4.43 15.64
C GLY A 57 -0.79 4.72 14.95
N LYS A 58 -1.40 5.89 15.23
CA LYS A 58 -2.70 6.23 14.64
C LYS A 58 -2.52 6.90 13.28
N VAL A 59 -2.60 6.12 12.21
CA VAL A 59 -2.42 6.59 10.83
C VAL A 59 -3.75 6.67 10.06
N GLY A 60 -3.76 7.42 8.95
CA GLY A 60 -4.86 7.41 8.00
C GLY A 60 -4.86 6.12 7.20
N PHE A 61 -5.97 5.41 7.15
CA PHE A 61 -6.13 4.18 6.41
C PHE A 61 -7.17 4.30 5.30
N SER A 62 -6.71 4.24 4.06
CA SER A 62 -7.52 4.36 2.84
C SER A 62 -7.77 2.99 2.22
N TYR A 63 -9.03 2.69 1.92
CA TYR A 63 -9.45 1.41 1.34
C TYR A 63 -10.80 1.56 0.59
N SER A 64 -11.09 0.66 -0.33
CA SER A 64 -12.31 0.72 -1.16
C SER A 64 -13.57 0.21 -0.45
N GLY A 65 -13.41 -0.62 0.56
CA GLY A 65 -14.48 -1.26 1.33
C GLY A 65 -13.93 -2.30 2.28
N ALA A 66 -14.78 -3.05 2.95
CA ALA A 66 -14.41 -4.15 3.82
C ALA A 66 -15.53 -5.19 3.89
N GLN A 67 -15.21 -6.41 4.29
CA GLN A 67 -16.24 -7.41 4.59
C GLN A 67 -17.14 -6.91 5.73
N ARG A 68 -18.44 -7.17 5.62
CA ARG A 68 -19.44 -6.70 6.60
C ARG A 68 -19.11 -7.09 8.04
N LYS A 69 -18.59 -8.31 8.23
CA LYS A 69 -18.16 -8.82 9.55
C LYS A 69 -16.96 -8.07 10.13
N PHE A 70 -16.14 -7.49 9.28
CA PHE A 70 -14.93 -6.77 9.67
C PHE A 70 -15.18 -5.29 10.02
N LEU A 71 -16.27 -4.69 9.52
CA LEU A 71 -16.59 -3.27 9.75
C LEU A 71 -16.60 -2.85 11.23
N PRO A 72 -17.17 -3.62 12.19
CA PRO A 72 -17.11 -3.25 13.60
C PRO A 72 -15.71 -3.23 14.18
N VAL A 73 -14.85 -4.17 13.77
CA VAL A 73 -13.45 -4.23 14.21
C VAL A 73 -12.67 -3.04 13.67
N LEU A 74 -12.85 -2.73 12.39
CA LEU A 74 -12.23 -1.59 11.73
C LEU A 74 -12.64 -0.25 12.35
N ALA A 75 -13.92 -0.12 12.77
CA ALA A 75 -14.42 1.08 13.43
C ALA A 75 -13.80 1.32 14.82
N GLN A 76 -13.34 0.27 15.50
CA GLN A 76 -12.68 0.33 16.81
C GLN A 76 -11.15 0.38 16.71
N ALA A 77 -10.59 0.19 15.53
CA ALA A 77 -9.15 0.21 15.32
C ALA A 77 -8.56 1.60 15.59
N ASN A 78 -7.33 1.64 16.07
CA ASN A 78 -6.60 2.89 16.31
C ASN A 78 -6.10 3.50 14.99
N LEU A 79 -7.04 3.85 14.11
CA LEU A 79 -6.80 4.39 12.77
C LEU A 79 -7.72 5.58 12.49
N TYR A 80 -7.31 6.48 11.62
CA TYR A 80 -8.24 7.40 10.97
C TYR A 80 -8.85 6.68 9.77
N ASN A 81 -10.15 6.39 9.84
CA ASN A 81 -10.87 5.71 8.76
C ASN A 81 -11.06 6.65 7.58
N LEU A 82 -10.25 6.48 6.54
CA LEU A 82 -10.30 7.23 5.30
C LEU A 82 -10.92 6.42 4.15
N GLY A 83 -11.71 5.39 4.45
CA GLY A 83 -12.31 4.50 3.46
C GLY A 83 -13.34 5.16 2.55
N ALA A 84 -13.57 4.56 1.38
CA ALA A 84 -14.45 5.08 0.34
C ALA A 84 -15.91 5.31 0.83
N THR A 85 -16.40 4.48 1.74
CA THR A 85 -17.75 4.65 2.32
C THR A 85 -17.87 5.95 3.14
N SER A 86 -16.77 6.37 3.81
CA SER A 86 -16.76 7.56 4.69
C SER A 86 -16.54 8.86 3.92
N TYR A 87 -15.79 8.81 2.80
CA TYR A 87 -15.38 9.99 2.06
C TYR A 87 -16.02 10.13 0.68
N GLY A 88 -16.58 9.06 0.14
CA GLY A 88 -17.43 9.06 -1.03
C GLY A 88 -16.74 9.36 -2.39
N PRO A 89 -17.58 9.58 -3.42
CA PRO A 89 -17.13 9.63 -4.82
C PRO A 89 -16.32 10.89 -5.17
N LYS A 90 -16.28 11.89 -4.31
CA LYS A 90 -15.43 13.07 -4.49
C LYS A 90 -13.94 12.68 -4.52
N PHE A 91 -13.57 11.69 -3.70
CA PHE A 91 -12.18 11.24 -3.52
C PHE A 91 -11.91 9.87 -4.13
N TYR A 92 -12.93 9.01 -4.21
CA TYR A 92 -12.85 7.66 -4.75
C TYR A 92 -13.72 7.54 -6.00
N ALA A 93 -13.11 7.28 -7.13
CA ALA A 93 -13.82 7.11 -8.39
C ALA A 93 -13.25 5.91 -9.17
N ASN A 94 -14.12 5.25 -9.93
CA ASN A 94 -13.66 4.20 -10.83
C ASN A 94 -13.04 4.82 -12.09
N ASP A 95 -11.87 4.32 -12.47
CA ASP A 95 -11.27 4.56 -13.78
C ASP A 95 -12.12 3.81 -14.83
N PRO A 96 -12.71 4.50 -15.81
CA PRO A 96 -13.53 3.87 -16.83
C PRO A 96 -12.77 2.92 -17.76
N ALA A 97 -11.44 3.04 -17.82
CA ALA A 97 -10.57 2.14 -18.59
C ALA A 97 -10.30 0.81 -17.87
N ARG A 98 -10.73 0.67 -16.63
CA ARG A 98 -10.48 -0.53 -15.80
C ARG A 98 -11.76 -1.26 -15.45
N ILE A 99 -11.64 -2.56 -15.25
CA ILE A 99 -12.78 -3.42 -14.87
C ILE A 99 -12.81 -3.60 -13.36
N ALA A 100 -14.01 -3.45 -12.76
CA ALA A 100 -14.21 -3.78 -11.36
C ALA A 100 -13.83 -5.24 -11.06
N PRO A 101 -13.20 -5.53 -9.92
CA PRO A 101 -12.96 -4.67 -8.76
C PRO A 101 -11.58 -3.98 -8.79
N TYR A 102 -10.96 -3.78 -9.96
CA TYR A 102 -9.62 -3.22 -10.14
C TYR A 102 -9.66 -1.79 -10.72
N ALA A 103 -10.78 -1.10 -10.57
CA ALA A 103 -11.01 0.21 -11.18
C ALA A 103 -10.95 1.39 -10.21
N MET A 104 -11.09 1.17 -8.90
CA MET A 104 -11.21 2.27 -7.94
C MET A 104 -9.88 2.98 -7.73
N MET A 105 -9.86 4.28 -8.02
CA MET A 105 -8.73 5.18 -7.85
C MET A 105 -9.02 6.16 -6.73
N LEU A 106 -7.99 6.56 -6.01
CA LEU A 106 -8.03 7.50 -4.88
C LEU A 106 -7.29 8.79 -5.23
N LYS A 107 -7.93 9.93 -5.04
CA LYS A 107 -7.27 11.25 -5.03
C LYS A 107 -6.63 11.47 -3.67
N ALA A 108 -5.40 10.98 -3.49
CA ALA A 108 -4.78 10.85 -2.19
C ALA A 108 -4.46 12.20 -1.54
N LYS A 109 -3.91 13.17 -2.27
CA LYS A 109 -3.64 14.52 -1.75
C LYS A 109 -4.90 15.23 -1.29
N ASP A 110 -5.96 15.17 -2.10
CA ASP A 110 -7.24 15.82 -1.81
C ASP A 110 -7.90 15.18 -0.59
N LEU A 111 -7.85 13.83 -0.52
CA LEU A 111 -8.39 13.10 0.63
C LEU A 111 -7.65 13.45 1.92
N LEU A 112 -6.33 13.53 1.89
CA LEU A 112 -5.54 13.87 3.08
C LEU A 112 -5.85 15.29 3.57
N ALA A 113 -5.97 16.25 2.66
CA ALA A 113 -6.36 17.61 2.98
C ALA A 113 -7.76 17.67 3.63
N GLU A 114 -8.74 16.97 3.06
CA GLU A 114 -10.08 16.86 3.66
C GLU A 114 -10.06 16.15 5.02
N ALA A 115 -9.28 15.08 5.16
CA ALA A 115 -9.16 14.34 6.42
C ALA A 115 -8.61 15.23 7.54
N ALA A 116 -7.65 16.09 7.24
CA ALA A 116 -7.11 17.06 8.19
C ALA A 116 -8.20 18.03 8.70
N THR A 117 -9.10 18.49 7.83
CA THR A 117 -10.22 19.36 8.25
C THR A 117 -11.22 18.62 9.15
N ARG A 118 -11.27 17.29 9.08
CA ARG A 118 -12.11 16.41 9.93
C ARG A 118 -11.38 15.92 11.18
N GLY A 119 -10.19 16.45 11.48
CA GLY A 119 -9.42 16.11 12.68
C GLY A 119 -8.52 14.89 12.56
N ALA A 120 -8.30 14.36 11.36
CA ALA A 120 -7.22 13.42 11.12
C ALA A 120 -5.90 14.18 11.12
N LEU A 121 -5.20 14.13 12.24
CA LEU A 121 -3.93 14.83 12.39
C LEU A 121 -2.80 14.07 11.66
N PRO A 122 -1.83 14.79 11.08
CA PRO A 122 -0.61 14.14 10.61
C PRO A 122 0.06 13.46 11.80
N VAL A 123 0.37 12.20 11.64
CA VAL A 123 1.12 11.45 12.65
C VAL A 123 2.58 11.84 12.51
N THR A 124 3.22 12.22 13.60
CA THR A 124 4.68 12.35 13.62
C THR A 124 5.26 10.98 13.26
N ALA A 125 6.16 10.94 12.28
CA ALA A 125 6.80 9.72 11.87
C ALA A 125 7.41 9.02 13.10
N LYS A 126 6.96 7.79 13.35
CA LYS A 126 7.48 6.99 14.45
C LYS A 126 8.81 6.38 14.00
N ASN A 127 9.81 6.43 14.86
CA ASN A 127 11.03 5.68 14.64
C ASN A 127 10.68 4.17 14.66
N MET A 128 10.83 3.52 13.50
CA MET A 128 10.53 2.10 13.32
C MET A 128 11.67 1.19 13.82
N GLY A 129 12.74 1.76 14.38
CA GLY A 129 13.94 1.02 14.80
C GLY A 129 14.84 0.61 13.64
N TRP A 130 14.59 1.10 12.43
CA TRP A 130 15.47 0.86 11.31
C TRP A 130 16.69 1.76 11.38
N ASN A 131 17.85 1.16 11.25
CA ASN A 131 19.12 1.88 11.19
C ASN A 131 19.61 1.87 9.74
N PHE A 132 19.81 3.07 9.19
CA PHE A 132 20.40 3.25 7.86
C PHE A 132 21.87 3.67 8.03
N GLY A 133 22.76 3.08 7.26
CA GLY A 133 24.20 3.38 7.37
C GLY A 133 25.04 2.39 6.59
N GLU A 134 26.31 2.34 6.95
CA GLU A 134 27.27 1.41 6.36
C GLU A 134 26.84 -0.05 6.58
N LEU A 135 27.05 -0.88 5.56
CA LEU A 135 26.82 -2.32 5.67
C LEU A 135 27.80 -2.94 6.67
N SER A 136 27.37 -3.95 7.39
CA SER A 136 28.22 -4.71 8.28
C SER A 136 29.30 -5.45 7.45
N ALA A 137 30.48 -5.63 8.01
CA ALA A 137 31.62 -6.25 7.30
C ALA A 137 31.37 -7.72 6.89
N ASP A 138 30.40 -8.37 7.52
CA ASP A 138 29.95 -9.74 7.24
C ASP A 138 28.69 -9.79 6.35
N ALA A 139 28.22 -8.66 5.83
CA ALA A 139 27.11 -8.63 4.92
C ALA A 139 27.43 -9.37 3.62
N THR A 140 26.54 -10.25 3.20
CA THR A 140 26.65 -10.96 1.93
C THR A 140 25.88 -10.24 0.85
N PRO A 141 26.48 -9.93 -0.30
CA PRO A 141 25.78 -9.36 -1.44
C PRO A 141 24.63 -10.27 -1.91
N LEU A 142 23.54 -9.66 -2.29
CA LEU A 142 22.35 -10.33 -2.81
C LEU A 142 21.94 -9.69 -4.13
N ASP A 143 21.88 -10.47 -5.20
CA ASP A 143 21.54 -9.97 -6.55
C ASP A 143 20.04 -10.11 -6.84
N SER A 144 19.38 -11.07 -6.19
CA SER A 144 17.94 -11.31 -6.42
C SER A 144 17.29 -12.00 -5.23
N VAL A 145 16.00 -11.74 -5.08
CA VAL A 145 15.11 -12.40 -4.09
C VAL A 145 13.86 -12.88 -4.82
N HIS A 146 13.50 -14.15 -4.62
CA HIS A 146 12.23 -14.70 -5.06
C HIS A 146 11.35 -15.03 -3.85
N ILE A 147 10.12 -14.54 -3.86
CA ILE A 147 9.12 -14.80 -2.81
C ILE A 147 7.85 -15.32 -3.48
N SER A 148 7.33 -16.46 -3.02
CA SER A 148 6.14 -17.08 -3.60
C SER A 148 5.07 -17.37 -2.56
N TRP A 149 3.82 -17.20 -2.99
CA TRP A 149 2.60 -17.63 -2.33
C TRP A 149 1.85 -18.61 -3.25
N PRO A 150 0.83 -19.32 -2.78
CA PRO A 150 0.16 -20.35 -3.60
C PRO A 150 -0.34 -19.90 -4.98
N ALA A 151 -0.70 -18.61 -5.15
CA ALA A 151 -1.22 -18.08 -6.41
C ALA A 151 -0.55 -16.76 -6.84
N SER A 152 0.59 -16.40 -6.25
CA SER A 152 1.29 -15.15 -6.54
C SER A 152 2.77 -15.28 -6.23
N SER A 153 3.64 -14.64 -7.03
CA SER A 153 5.07 -14.55 -6.75
C SER A 153 5.61 -13.16 -7.06
N TYR A 154 6.65 -12.78 -6.35
CA TYR A 154 7.42 -11.56 -6.61
C TYR A 154 8.89 -11.91 -6.72
N ASP A 155 9.54 -11.26 -7.68
CA ASP A 155 10.98 -11.27 -7.81
C ASP A 155 11.50 -9.84 -7.64
N ALA A 156 12.48 -9.64 -6.80
CA ALA A 156 13.26 -8.42 -6.73
C ALA A 156 14.64 -8.71 -7.27
N LYS A 157 15.10 -7.95 -8.27
CA LYS A 157 16.41 -8.07 -8.88
C LYS A 157 17.14 -6.74 -8.82
N TRP A 158 18.37 -6.75 -8.32
CA TRP A 158 19.19 -5.55 -8.32
C TRP A 158 19.58 -5.15 -9.73
N SER A 159 19.40 -3.89 -10.08
CA SER A 159 19.86 -3.27 -11.31
C SER A 159 20.99 -2.30 -10.98
N ALA A 160 22.23 -2.66 -11.37
CA ALA A 160 23.38 -1.77 -11.19
C ALA A 160 23.30 -0.53 -12.10
N ASP A 161 22.63 -0.65 -13.25
CA ASP A 161 22.45 0.46 -14.19
C ASP A 161 21.47 1.52 -13.68
N GLU A 162 20.44 1.09 -12.90
CA GLU A 162 19.41 1.97 -12.37
C GLU A 162 19.63 2.29 -10.88
N ASP A 163 20.63 1.68 -10.25
CA ASP A 163 20.94 1.78 -8.81
C ASP A 163 19.73 1.53 -7.90
N ARG A 164 18.93 0.50 -8.26
CA ARG A 164 17.71 0.13 -7.54
C ARG A 164 17.32 -1.33 -7.72
N TRP A 165 16.44 -1.79 -6.86
CA TRP A 165 15.77 -3.07 -7.02
C TRP A 165 14.60 -2.94 -8.00
N LEU A 166 14.58 -3.79 -9.02
CA LEU A 166 13.48 -3.95 -9.96
C LEU A 166 12.56 -5.04 -9.45
N LEU A 167 11.29 -4.70 -9.29
CA LEU A 167 10.26 -5.64 -8.83
C LEU A 167 9.51 -6.22 -10.03
N SER A 168 9.23 -7.52 -10.00
CA SER A 168 8.31 -8.17 -10.92
C SER A 168 7.27 -8.99 -10.17
N HIS A 169 6.06 -9.06 -10.72
CA HIS A 169 4.95 -9.81 -10.18
C HIS A 169 4.50 -10.89 -11.17
N ASN A 170 4.54 -12.16 -10.75
CA ASN A 170 4.24 -13.32 -11.61
C ASN A 170 4.99 -13.27 -12.96
N GLY A 171 6.28 -12.91 -12.92
CA GLY A 171 7.16 -12.79 -14.09
C GLY A 171 6.96 -11.55 -14.96
N ASN A 172 6.04 -10.65 -14.60
CA ASN A 172 5.86 -9.37 -15.30
C ASN A 172 6.55 -8.26 -14.51
N ILE A 173 7.44 -7.52 -15.18
CA ILE A 173 8.13 -6.38 -14.58
C ILE A 173 7.09 -5.32 -14.21
N ASP A 174 7.19 -4.82 -13.00
CA ASP A 174 6.41 -3.67 -12.53
C ASP A 174 7.01 -2.41 -13.15
N THR A 175 6.26 -1.75 -14.01
CA THR A 175 6.73 -0.61 -14.83
C THR A 175 6.35 0.73 -14.25
N ASP A 176 5.87 0.79 -13.01
CA ASP A 176 5.49 2.03 -12.36
C ASP A 176 6.68 2.72 -11.66
#